data_f6650b2cbfd6c3deb524a61c3898504e
#
_entry.id   f6650b2cbfd6c3deb524a61c3898504e
#
_cell.length_a   1.000
_cell.length_b   1.000
_cell.length_c   1.000
_cell.angle_alpha   90.00
_cell.angle_beta   90.00
_cell.angle_gamma   90.00
#
_symmetry.space_group_name_H-M   'P 1'
#
loop_
_entity.id
_entity.type
_entity.pdbx_description
1 polymer ?
#
loop_
_entity_poly.entity_id
_entity_poly.type
_entity_poly.pdbx_seq_one_letter_code
_entity_poly.pdbx_strand_id
1 'polypeptide(L)'
;MHNIKNLLLVESEMSKAKGHFLDYLIETSNYFKNKNNITWFLNSNFDHQNLYLPEYCNIKKIISSNNYKRKNNKFFYFFEEFYFFIKNFFDIFYFIIFFSKDKNKLLSFLICLKENYFIIPRYFKSFYLEYIKLNYHSNDNIVFQSCRRKDIALVYFLSNIEKYNLPKIHLRIFLPPNKRFKDFYFYLNKLYNNLQKKIFIYTEDGYKKDLISKEINNVKFVNTTTPIFNFFKRSITTSNHTIGFIGEARANKGFNNIPNLINLLSNKEVKLNFLIQFSGTDKETEKTASILFELSKKNENIKIINKYCDYKEYRQLLEKITIMPLMYDTTHMNNTNSGIVYSCISNEIVTIIPPNCKYLKKILATNSYMESDTLLSYSENINYIIKNYDNFLFNSKKSSNNLAKIIHEGAIVSNINL
;
A
#
# COMPACT_ATOMS: atom_id res chain seq x y z
N MET A 1 7.70 26.56 22.32
CA MET A 1 7.05 25.21 22.26
C MET A 1 6.62 25.02 20.82
N HIS A 2 7.18 24.04 20.12
CA HIS A 2 6.67 23.69 18.79
C HIS A 2 5.25 23.13 18.96
N ASN A 3 4.25 23.78 18.37
CA ASN A 3 2.89 23.24 18.37
C ASN A 3 2.90 21.87 17.69
N ILE A 4 2.63 20.82 18.47
CA ILE A 4 2.52 19.46 17.95
C ILE A 4 1.30 19.46 17.02
N LYS A 5 1.52 19.15 15.73
CA LYS A 5 0.45 19.03 14.74
C LYS A 5 -0.24 17.67 14.88
N ASN A 6 -1.50 17.60 14.52
CA ASN A 6 -2.21 16.32 14.45
C ASN A 6 -2.04 15.71 13.05
N LEU A 7 -1.86 14.39 13.02
CA LEU A 7 -1.74 13.59 11.80
C LEU A 7 -2.79 12.47 11.81
N LEU A 8 -3.75 12.57 10.91
CA LEU A 8 -4.74 11.53 10.70
C LEU A 8 -4.32 10.66 9.51
N LEU A 9 -4.08 9.39 9.75
CA LEU A 9 -3.84 8.39 8.71
C LEU A 9 -5.11 7.60 8.46
N VAL A 10 -5.59 7.58 7.22
CA VAL A 10 -6.83 6.92 6.82
C VAL A 10 -6.54 5.73 5.92
N GLU A 11 -7.00 4.55 6.36
CA GLU A 11 -6.96 3.30 5.57
C GLU A 11 -8.30 2.56 5.71
N SER A 12 -9.31 3.06 5.02
CA SER A 12 -10.70 2.62 5.14
C SER A 12 -10.99 1.25 4.54
N GLU A 13 -10.13 0.77 3.66
CA GLU A 13 -10.34 -0.47 2.90
C GLU A 13 -9.70 -1.69 3.56
N MET A 14 -8.83 -1.49 4.53
CA MET A 14 -8.11 -2.56 5.20
C MET A 14 -9.02 -3.29 6.19
N SER A 15 -9.68 -4.34 5.74
CA SER A 15 -10.49 -5.23 6.61
C SER A 15 -9.67 -6.34 7.26
N LYS A 16 -8.48 -6.62 6.73
CA LYS A 16 -7.52 -7.62 7.23
C LYS A 16 -6.12 -7.03 7.13
N ALA A 17 -5.24 -7.41 8.04
CA ALA A 17 -3.82 -7.09 7.97
C ALA A 17 -3.13 -7.88 6.84
N LYS A 18 -3.51 -7.61 5.60
CA LYS A 18 -2.93 -8.24 4.40
C LYS A 18 -2.21 -7.22 3.55
N GLY A 19 -1.06 -7.63 3.01
CA GLY A 19 -0.23 -6.79 2.17
C GLY A 19 0.48 -5.67 2.95
N HIS A 20 1.00 -4.69 2.25
CA HIS A 20 1.85 -3.65 2.82
C HIS A 20 1.09 -2.47 3.47
N PHE A 21 -0.24 -2.49 3.53
CA PHE A 21 -1.02 -1.32 4.01
C PHE A 21 -0.77 -1.04 5.50
N LEU A 22 -0.75 -2.09 6.33
CA LEU A 22 -0.46 -1.96 7.75
C LEU A 22 0.99 -1.52 7.96
N ASP A 23 1.92 -2.09 7.21
CA ASP A 23 3.34 -1.73 7.27
C ASP A 23 3.53 -0.25 6.95
N TYR A 24 2.83 0.28 5.94
CA TYR A 24 2.89 1.70 5.59
C TYR A 24 2.33 2.62 6.68
N LEU A 25 1.26 2.21 7.36
CA LEU A 25 0.73 2.95 8.50
C LEU A 25 1.73 2.97 9.65
N ILE A 26 2.32 1.81 9.98
CA ILE A 26 3.32 1.69 11.05
C ILE A 26 4.57 2.51 10.71
N GLU A 27 5.12 2.36 9.52
CA GLU A 27 6.30 3.09 9.06
C GLU A 27 6.08 4.61 9.09
N THR A 28 4.95 5.08 8.55
CA THR A 28 4.59 6.51 8.56
C THR A 28 4.45 7.01 10.00
N SER A 29 3.79 6.25 10.85
CA SER A 29 3.60 6.62 12.26
C SER A 29 4.92 6.67 13.02
N ASN A 30 5.78 5.68 12.86
CA ASN A 30 7.12 5.66 13.48
C ASN A 30 7.96 6.88 13.07
N TYR A 31 7.84 7.30 11.80
CA TYR A 31 8.58 8.46 11.30
C TYR A 31 8.11 9.78 11.91
N PHE A 32 6.79 9.93 12.10
CA PHE A 32 6.19 11.17 12.57
C PHE A 32 5.91 11.23 14.08
N LYS A 33 6.07 10.15 14.84
CA LYS A 33 5.67 10.03 16.26
C LYS A 33 6.20 11.12 17.18
N ASN A 34 7.39 11.65 16.92
CA ASN A 34 8.01 12.67 17.75
C ASN A 34 7.57 14.11 17.40
N LYS A 35 6.83 14.28 16.31
CA LYS A 35 6.41 15.58 15.78
C LYS A 35 4.90 15.76 15.71
N ASN A 36 4.14 14.66 15.81
CA ASN A 36 2.71 14.65 15.59
C ASN A 36 1.97 13.76 16.60
N ASN A 37 0.76 14.19 16.97
CA ASN A 37 -0.23 13.31 17.57
C ASN A 37 -0.86 12.47 16.45
N ILE A 38 -0.73 11.16 16.50
CA ILE A 38 -1.11 10.29 15.40
C ILE A 38 -2.42 9.57 15.71
N THR A 39 -3.38 9.70 14.81
CA THR A 39 -4.64 8.97 14.86
C THR A 39 -4.80 8.15 13.59
N TRP A 40 -5.26 6.90 13.72
CA TRP A 40 -5.61 6.03 12.60
C TRP A 40 -7.12 5.89 12.47
N PHE A 41 -7.63 6.08 11.25
CA PHE A 41 -8.99 5.69 10.89
C PHE A 41 -8.93 4.42 10.04
N LEU A 42 -9.39 3.32 10.62
CA LEU A 42 -9.37 1.99 10.01
C LEU A 42 -10.78 1.48 9.77
N ASN A 43 -10.89 0.52 8.85
CA ASN A 43 -12.15 -0.20 8.61
C ASN A 43 -12.73 -0.81 9.89
N SER A 44 -14.02 -0.67 10.12
CA SER A 44 -14.70 -1.23 11.30
C SER A 44 -14.53 -2.74 11.47
N ASN A 45 -14.33 -3.45 10.36
CA ASN A 45 -14.11 -4.90 10.34
C ASN A 45 -12.62 -5.27 10.46
N PHE A 46 -11.73 -4.30 10.66
CA PHE A 46 -10.33 -4.59 10.84
C PHE A 46 -10.12 -5.32 12.18
N ASP A 47 -9.70 -6.59 12.06
CA ASP A 47 -9.30 -7.38 13.20
C ASP A 47 -7.83 -7.14 13.50
N HIS A 48 -7.57 -6.61 14.68
CA HIS A 48 -6.22 -6.28 15.17
C HIS A 48 -5.77 -7.20 16.31
N GLN A 49 -6.55 -8.21 16.66
CA GLN A 49 -6.14 -9.20 17.66
C GLN A 49 -4.87 -9.91 17.16
N ASN A 50 -3.86 -9.96 18.01
CA ASN A 50 -2.54 -10.55 17.72
C ASN A 50 -1.68 -9.81 16.68
N LEU A 51 -1.94 -8.52 16.40
CA LEU A 51 -1.09 -7.71 15.54
C LEU A 51 -0.26 -6.72 16.35
N TYR A 52 0.99 -6.51 15.93
CA TYR A 52 1.78 -5.41 16.44
C TYR A 52 1.22 -4.09 15.97
N LEU A 53 0.69 -3.29 16.90
CA LEU A 53 0.22 -1.92 16.65
C LEU A 53 1.00 -0.96 17.57
N PRO A 54 1.39 0.21 17.07
CA PRO A 54 2.09 1.19 17.89
C PRO A 54 1.19 1.73 19.02
N GLU A 55 1.61 1.62 20.27
CA GLU A 55 0.84 2.06 21.45
C GLU A 55 0.56 3.57 21.47
N TYR A 56 1.41 4.37 20.82
CA TYR A 56 1.27 5.83 20.74
C TYR A 56 0.23 6.28 19.72
N CYS A 57 -0.37 5.37 18.94
CA CYS A 57 -1.40 5.71 17.94
C CYS A 57 -2.80 5.57 18.51
N ASN A 58 -3.61 6.62 18.35
CA ASN A 58 -5.03 6.55 18.68
C ASN A 58 -5.79 5.91 17.51
N ILE A 59 -6.35 4.72 17.73
CA ILE A 59 -7.03 3.96 16.66
C ILE A 59 -8.55 4.13 16.78
N LYS A 60 -9.17 4.57 15.69
CA LYS A 60 -10.63 4.68 15.54
C LYS A 60 -11.10 3.80 14.38
N LYS A 61 -12.18 3.09 14.61
CA LYS A 61 -12.82 2.26 13.59
C LYS A 61 -13.90 3.04 12.88
N ILE A 62 -13.81 3.14 11.55
CA ILE A 62 -14.83 3.77 10.70
C ILE A 62 -15.44 2.73 9.76
N ILE A 63 -16.72 2.92 9.43
CA ILE A 63 -17.42 2.04 8.51
C ILE A 63 -16.91 2.30 7.10
N SER A 64 -16.30 1.29 6.49
CA SER A 64 -15.99 1.32 5.06
C SER A 64 -17.21 0.95 4.23
N SER A 65 -17.27 1.52 3.05
CA SER A 65 -18.29 1.21 2.07
C SER A 65 -18.17 -0.18 1.44
N ASN A 66 -17.03 -0.87 1.62
CA ASN A 66 -16.75 -2.19 1.04
C ASN A 66 -17.20 -3.38 1.93
N ASN A 67 -17.94 -3.15 3.01
CA ASN A 67 -18.54 -4.22 3.80
C ASN A 67 -19.56 -5.09 3.04
N TYR A 68 -19.66 -4.89 1.71
CA TYR A 68 -20.47 -5.65 0.79
C TYR A 68 -19.69 -6.83 0.22
N LYS A 69 -19.88 -8.00 0.79
CA LYS A 69 -19.70 -9.24 0.03
C LYS A 69 -20.89 -9.36 -0.93
N ARG A 70 -20.69 -9.13 -2.23
CA ARG A 70 -21.66 -9.51 -3.25
C ARG A 70 -22.01 -11.00 -3.08
N LYS A 71 -23.15 -11.30 -2.54
CA LYS A 71 -23.74 -12.63 -2.63
C LYS A 71 -24.25 -12.78 -4.06
N ASN A 72 -23.90 -13.87 -4.71
CA ASN A 72 -24.22 -14.15 -6.12
C ASN A 72 -25.72 -14.39 -6.42
N ASN A 73 -26.62 -14.09 -5.51
CA ASN A 73 -28.05 -14.33 -5.68
C ASN A 73 -28.78 -13.01 -5.94
N LYS A 74 -29.31 -12.85 -7.19
CA LYS A 74 -30.00 -11.63 -7.66
C LYS A 74 -31.20 -11.21 -6.82
N PHE A 75 -31.90 -12.16 -6.18
CA PHE A 75 -33.06 -11.87 -5.34
C PHE A 75 -32.65 -11.23 -4.01
N PHE A 76 -31.60 -11.71 -3.38
CA PHE A 76 -31.03 -11.09 -2.17
C PHE A 76 -30.43 -9.69 -2.45
N TYR A 77 -29.94 -9.47 -3.69
CA TYR A 77 -29.39 -8.18 -4.10
C TYR A 77 -30.43 -7.06 -4.03
N PHE A 78 -31.65 -7.30 -4.49
CA PHE A 78 -32.75 -6.30 -4.43
C PHE A 78 -33.09 -5.92 -2.97
N PHE A 79 -33.21 -6.89 -2.06
CA PHE A 79 -33.49 -6.60 -0.65
C PHE A 79 -32.32 -5.92 0.05
N GLU A 80 -31.11 -6.27 -0.30
CA GLU A 80 -29.92 -5.59 0.20
C GLU A 80 -29.83 -4.14 -0.28
N GLU A 81 -30.11 -3.87 -1.55
CA GLU A 81 -30.17 -2.49 -2.08
C GLU A 81 -31.31 -1.67 -1.45
N PHE A 82 -32.46 -2.27 -1.28
CA PHE A 82 -33.59 -1.61 -0.61
C PHE A 82 -33.29 -1.31 0.86
N TYR A 83 -32.72 -2.26 1.59
CA TYR A 83 -32.25 -2.04 2.97
C TYR A 83 -31.21 -0.91 3.05
N PHE A 84 -30.31 -0.84 2.08
CA PHE A 84 -29.34 0.26 2.01
C PHE A 84 -29.98 1.60 1.70
N PHE A 85 -30.92 1.61 0.80
CA PHE A 85 -31.68 2.81 0.49
C PHE A 85 -32.36 3.37 1.74
N ILE A 86 -33.06 2.54 2.49
CA ILE A 86 -33.71 2.95 3.75
C ILE A 86 -32.65 3.43 4.74
N LYS A 87 -31.58 2.72 4.93
CA LYS A 87 -30.54 3.07 5.89
C LYS A 87 -29.80 4.36 5.50
N ASN A 88 -29.50 4.55 4.22
CA ASN A 88 -28.96 5.82 3.72
C ASN A 88 -29.95 6.97 3.89
N PHE A 89 -31.24 6.73 3.70
CA PHE A 89 -32.28 7.72 3.94
C PHE A 89 -32.28 8.21 5.39
N PHE A 90 -32.20 7.30 6.37
CA PHE A 90 -32.08 7.68 7.78
C PHE A 90 -30.79 8.42 8.09
N ASP A 91 -29.68 8.04 7.48
CA ASP A 91 -28.39 8.74 7.65
C ASP A 91 -28.44 10.16 7.03
N ILE A 92 -29.10 10.33 5.88
CA ILE A 92 -29.34 11.63 5.26
C ILE A 92 -30.22 12.49 6.19
N PHE A 93 -31.33 11.93 6.68
CA PHE A 93 -32.26 12.64 7.60
C PHE A 93 -31.54 13.05 8.88
N TYR A 94 -30.70 12.18 9.44
CA TYR A 94 -29.85 12.50 10.57
C TYR A 94 -29.00 13.75 10.31
N PHE A 95 -28.33 13.84 9.16
CA PHE A 95 -27.50 14.99 8.83
C PHE A 95 -28.29 16.26 8.54
N ILE A 96 -29.46 16.14 7.96
CA ILE A 96 -30.38 17.30 7.83
C ILE A 96 -30.67 17.89 9.20
N ILE A 97 -31.02 17.04 10.18
CA ILE A 97 -31.26 17.49 11.57
C ILE A 97 -29.95 17.99 12.20
N PHE A 98 -28.87 17.27 12.07
CA PHE A 98 -27.59 17.61 12.65
C PHE A 98 -27.06 18.96 12.17
N PHE A 99 -27.20 19.25 10.88
CA PHE A 99 -26.80 20.53 10.29
C PHE A 99 -27.87 21.60 10.31
N SER A 100 -29.09 21.32 10.80
CA SER A 100 -30.18 22.30 10.82
C SER A 100 -29.86 23.59 11.56
N LYS A 101 -28.93 23.54 12.51
CA LYS A 101 -28.44 24.70 13.26
C LYS A 101 -27.41 25.53 12.52
N ASP A 102 -26.80 24.99 11.45
CA ASP A 102 -25.82 25.66 10.59
C ASP A 102 -26.31 25.62 9.13
N LYS A 103 -26.98 26.71 8.72
CA LYS A 103 -27.58 26.81 7.38
C LYS A 103 -26.56 26.63 6.26
N ASN A 104 -25.30 27.06 6.45
CA ASN A 104 -24.24 26.92 5.44
C ASN A 104 -23.80 25.47 5.30
N LYS A 105 -23.59 24.76 6.42
CA LYS A 105 -23.25 23.33 6.41
C LYS A 105 -24.40 22.51 5.85
N LEU A 106 -25.64 22.81 6.22
CA LEU A 106 -26.83 22.14 5.67
C LEU A 106 -26.94 22.33 4.16
N LEU A 107 -26.81 23.55 3.66
CA LEU A 107 -26.86 23.83 2.22
C LEU A 107 -25.75 23.10 1.47
N SER A 108 -24.52 23.15 1.98
CA SER A 108 -23.38 22.44 1.41
C SER A 108 -23.60 20.93 1.37
N PHE A 109 -24.14 20.36 2.44
CA PHE A 109 -24.49 18.94 2.52
C PHE A 109 -25.56 18.55 1.48
N LEU A 110 -26.63 19.35 1.34
CA LEU A 110 -27.71 19.10 0.36
C LEU A 110 -27.22 19.22 -1.08
N ILE A 111 -26.35 20.17 -1.39
CA ILE A 111 -25.70 20.28 -2.71
C ILE A 111 -24.88 19.04 -3.00
N CYS A 112 -24.10 18.57 -2.06
CA CYS A 112 -23.31 17.35 -2.20
C CYS A 112 -24.19 16.12 -2.40
N LEU A 113 -25.30 16.00 -1.71
CA LEU A 113 -26.27 14.90 -1.88
C LEU A 113 -26.89 14.89 -3.27
N LYS A 114 -27.26 16.05 -3.82
CA LYS A 114 -27.82 16.16 -5.17
C LYS A 114 -26.87 15.60 -6.25
N GLU A 115 -25.57 15.73 -6.02
CA GLU A 115 -24.54 15.25 -6.94
C GLU A 115 -24.23 13.74 -6.78
N ASN A 116 -24.60 13.11 -5.62
CA ASN A 116 -24.21 11.72 -5.31
C ASN A 116 -25.12 10.94 -4.36
N TYR A 117 -26.23 10.55 -4.83
CA TYR A 117 -27.32 9.98 -4.03
C TYR A 117 -27.02 8.68 -3.26
N PHE A 118 -26.06 7.82 -3.65
CA PHE A 118 -26.13 6.42 -3.20
C PHE A 118 -24.89 5.79 -2.53
N ILE A 119 -23.72 6.43 -2.56
CA ILE A 119 -22.52 5.69 -2.19
C ILE A 119 -21.88 6.14 -0.88
N ILE A 120 -22.13 7.36 -0.42
CA ILE A 120 -21.29 8.02 0.57
C ILE A 120 -21.92 8.27 1.95
N PRO A 121 -23.23 8.45 2.12
CA PRO A 121 -23.76 8.99 3.38
C PRO A 121 -23.30 8.23 4.62
N ARG A 122 -23.30 6.89 4.58
CA ARG A 122 -22.91 6.06 5.72
C ARG A 122 -21.41 6.12 6.02
N TYR A 123 -20.58 6.06 4.99
CA TYR A 123 -19.13 6.19 5.14
C TYR A 123 -18.78 7.60 5.63
N PHE A 124 -19.36 8.61 5.00
CA PHE A 124 -19.21 10.01 5.42
C PHE A 124 -19.64 10.20 6.87
N LYS A 125 -20.83 9.70 7.28
CA LYS A 125 -21.32 9.80 8.65
C LYS A 125 -20.34 9.20 9.65
N SER A 126 -19.90 7.98 9.41
CA SER A 126 -18.95 7.29 10.30
C SER A 126 -17.64 8.05 10.43
N PHE A 127 -17.08 8.53 9.30
CA PHE A 127 -15.88 9.32 9.28
C PHE A 127 -16.06 10.67 9.97
N TYR A 128 -17.10 11.42 9.58
CA TYR A 128 -17.33 12.79 10.05
C TYR A 128 -17.57 12.86 11.55
N LEU A 129 -18.35 11.93 12.12
CA LEU A 129 -18.60 11.89 13.55
C LEU A 129 -17.36 11.63 14.39
N GLU A 130 -16.43 10.83 13.90
CA GLU A 130 -15.14 10.65 14.57
C GLU A 130 -14.18 11.82 14.30
N TYR A 131 -14.21 12.38 13.08
CA TYR A 131 -13.40 13.54 12.70
C TYR A 131 -13.69 14.78 13.56
N ILE A 132 -14.95 15.13 13.76
CA ILE A 132 -15.30 16.32 14.56
C ILE A 132 -14.89 16.22 16.03
N LYS A 133 -14.77 15.00 16.59
CA LYS A 133 -14.28 14.77 17.96
C LYS A 133 -12.78 15.07 18.11
N LEU A 134 -12.03 15.09 17.01
CA LEU A 134 -10.58 15.26 17.03
C LEU A 134 -10.17 16.73 17.02
N ASN A 135 -11.08 17.66 16.79
CA ASN A 135 -10.82 19.12 16.76
C ASN A 135 -9.63 19.50 15.88
N TYR A 136 -9.53 18.92 14.68
CA TYR A 136 -8.45 19.26 13.74
C TYR A 136 -8.59 20.69 13.21
N HIS A 137 -7.42 21.31 12.99
CA HIS A 137 -7.29 22.67 12.51
C HIS A 137 -6.64 22.72 11.12
N SER A 138 -6.65 23.89 10.51
CA SER A 138 -6.11 24.10 9.15
C SER A 138 -4.61 23.76 8.98
N ASN A 139 -3.87 23.66 10.08
CA ASN A 139 -2.43 23.31 10.08
C ASN A 139 -2.18 21.80 10.28
N ASP A 140 -3.22 21.05 10.61
CA ASP A 140 -3.15 19.60 10.75
C ASP A 140 -3.13 18.90 9.39
N ASN A 141 -2.88 17.58 9.39
CA ASN A 141 -2.76 16.81 8.17
C ASN A 141 -3.67 15.57 8.21
N ILE A 142 -4.31 15.29 7.07
CA ILE A 142 -5.06 14.04 6.84
C ILE A 142 -4.42 13.34 5.64
N VAL A 143 -3.97 12.10 5.83
CA VAL A 143 -3.32 11.30 4.78
C VAL A 143 -4.15 10.07 4.48
N PHE A 144 -4.64 9.98 3.26
CA PHE A 144 -5.28 8.77 2.73
C PHE A 144 -4.18 7.92 2.07
N GLN A 145 -3.75 6.86 2.76
CA GLN A 145 -2.62 6.02 2.35
C GLN A 145 -2.89 5.21 1.08
N SER A 146 -4.16 4.81 0.88
CA SER A 146 -4.60 4.06 -0.30
C SER A 146 -5.87 4.67 -0.86
N CYS A 147 -5.77 5.95 -1.25
CA CYS A 147 -6.91 6.74 -1.69
C CYS A 147 -7.62 6.09 -2.88
N ARG A 148 -8.92 5.87 -2.71
CA ARG A 148 -9.81 5.31 -3.72
C ARG A 148 -10.95 6.28 -4.04
N ARG A 149 -11.78 5.90 -5.01
CA ARG A 149 -12.95 6.66 -5.47
C ARG A 149 -13.79 7.24 -4.33
N LYS A 150 -14.07 6.44 -3.30
CA LYS A 150 -14.95 6.83 -2.20
C LYS A 150 -14.28 7.80 -1.23
N ASP A 151 -12.97 7.67 -1.06
CA ASP A 151 -12.20 8.60 -0.25
C ASP A 151 -12.16 9.98 -0.90
N ILE A 152 -12.04 10.05 -2.24
CA ILE A 152 -12.10 11.33 -2.97
C ILE A 152 -13.46 11.98 -2.80
N ALA A 153 -14.54 11.21 -2.93
CA ALA A 153 -15.88 11.73 -2.72
C ALA A 153 -16.11 12.14 -1.26
N LEU A 154 -15.61 11.36 -0.27
CA LEU A 154 -15.60 11.73 1.15
C LEU A 154 -14.92 13.10 1.37
N VAL A 155 -13.71 13.26 0.80
CA VAL A 155 -12.93 14.50 0.91
C VAL A 155 -13.66 15.66 0.24
N TYR A 156 -14.33 15.43 -0.89
CA TYR A 156 -15.16 16.43 -1.54
C TYR A 156 -16.31 16.91 -0.61
N PHE A 157 -17.03 16.00 0.03
CA PHE A 157 -18.05 16.35 1.03
C PHE A 157 -17.46 17.11 2.20
N LEU A 158 -16.38 16.60 2.78
CA LEU A 158 -15.70 17.23 3.90
C LEU A 158 -15.25 18.67 3.55
N SER A 159 -14.71 18.88 2.36
CA SER A 159 -14.23 20.18 1.90
C SER A 159 -15.33 21.21 1.71
N ASN A 160 -16.54 20.79 1.38
CA ASN A 160 -17.67 21.70 1.24
C ASN A 160 -18.27 22.06 2.62
N ILE A 161 -18.23 21.13 3.58
CA ILE A 161 -18.79 21.33 4.91
C ILE A 161 -17.82 22.09 5.83
N GLU A 162 -16.52 21.73 5.79
CA GLU A 162 -15.49 22.29 6.67
C GLU A 162 -14.57 23.29 5.92
N LYS A 163 -15.11 24.06 4.99
CA LYS A 163 -14.37 24.91 4.05
C LYS A 163 -13.25 25.77 4.68
N TYR A 164 -13.48 26.32 5.86
CA TYR A 164 -12.54 27.25 6.50
C TYR A 164 -11.52 26.54 7.41
N ASN A 165 -11.93 25.48 8.09
CA ASN A 165 -11.10 24.75 9.06
C ASN A 165 -10.52 23.46 8.53
N LEU A 166 -10.62 23.22 7.21
CA LEU A 166 -10.14 22.00 6.60
C LEU A 166 -8.62 21.86 6.76
N PRO A 167 -8.12 20.73 7.30
CA PRO A 167 -6.71 20.41 7.33
C PRO A 167 -6.10 20.28 5.93
N LYS A 168 -4.78 20.17 5.86
CA LYS A 168 -4.10 19.75 4.63
C LYS A 168 -4.43 18.30 4.34
N ILE A 169 -4.81 18.01 3.10
CA ILE A 169 -5.26 16.69 2.67
C ILE A 169 -4.27 16.10 1.69
N HIS A 170 -3.80 14.91 2.00
CA HIS A 170 -2.83 14.16 1.23
C HIS A 170 -3.50 12.90 0.66
N LEU A 171 -3.67 12.85 -0.66
CA LEU A 171 -4.32 11.74 -1.36
C LEU A 171 -3.26 10.92 -2.10
N ARG A 172 -2.88 9.77 -1.56
CA ARG A 172 -2.00 8.83 -2.25
C ARG A 172 -2.84 7.87 -3.09
N ILE A 173 -2.81 8.05 -4.40
CA ILE A 173 -3.55 7.22 -5.35
C ILE A 173 -2.73 5.96 -5.64
N PHE A 174 -3.12 4.86 -5.01
CA PHE A 174 -2.43 3.58 -5.14
C PHE A 174 -2.79 2.85 -6.43
N LEU A 175 -4.08 2.79 -6.76
CA LEU A 175 -4.56 2.17 -8.00
C LEU A 175 -5.36 3.22 -8.77
N PRO A 176 -4.98 3.53 -10.03
CA PRO A 176 -5.80 4.39 -10.84
C PRO A 176 -7.15 3.69 -11.09
N PRO A 177 -8.25 4.42 -11.02
CA PRO A 177 -9.55 3.85 -11.32
C PRO A 177 -9.61 3.44 -12.79
N ASN A 178 -10.35 2.38 -13.05
CA ASN A 178 -10.68 2.00 -14.43
C ASN A 178 -11.39 3.19 -15.11
N LYS A 179 -11.20 3.40 -16.42
CA LYS A 179 -11.83 4.46 -17.23
C LYS A 179 -13.35 4.55 -17.06
N ARG A 180 -14.00 3.50 -16.54
CA ARG A 180 -15.44 3.46 -16.23
C ARG A 180 -15.85 4.32 -15.04
N PHE A 181 -14.92 4.78 -14.22
CA PHE A 181 -15.24 5.56 -13.02
C PHE A 181 -15.11 7.08 -13.28
N LYS A 182 -15.99 7.60 -14.15
CA LYS A 182 -16.03 9.03 -14.49
C LYS A 182 -16.18 9.94 -13.26
N ASP A 183 -16.88 9.49 -12.23
CA ASP A 183 -17.09 10.21 -10.99
C ASP A 183 -15.81 10.39 -10.15
N PHE A 184 -14.85 9.45 -10.21
CA PHE A 184 -13.54 9.64 -9.58
C PHE A 184 -12.85 10.90 -10.11
N TYR A 185 -12.79 11.03 -11.43
CA TYR A 185 -12.15 12.17 -12.10
C TYR A 185 -12.92 13.47 -11.88
N PHE A 186 -14.25 13.38 -11.89
CA PHE A 186 -15.11 14.51 -11.60
C PHE A 186 -14.86 15.10 -10.21
N TYR A 187 -14.83 14.26 -9.14
CA TYR A 187 -14.55 14.73 -7.80
C TYR A 187 -13.13 15.22 -7.63
N LEU A 188 -12.17 14.51 -8.20
CA LEU A 188 -10.78 14.91 -8.12
C LEU A 188 -10.55 16.30 -8.74
N ASN A 189 -11.18 16.56 -9.89
CA ASN A 189 -11.11 17.85 -10.56
C ASN A 189 -11.77 18.98 -9.73
N LYS A 190 -12.98 18.72 -9.22
CA LYS A 190 -13.65 19.69 -8.32
C LYS A 190 -12.86 19.98 -7.05
N LEU A 191 -12.31 18.95 -6.41
CA LEU A 191 -11.45 19.11 -5.24
C LEU A 191 -10.24 19.97 -5.53
N TYR A 192 -9.54 19.68 -6.63
CA TYR A 192 -8.36 20.44 -7.00
C TYR A 192 -8.67 21.91 -7.27
N ASN A 193 -9.75 22.18 -8.00
CA ASN A 193 -10.16 23.57 -8.29
C ASN A 193 -10.56 24.34 -7.02
N ASN A 194 -11.19 23.65 -6.04
CA ASN A 194 -11.68 24.30 -4.82
C ASN A 194 -10.59 24.45 -3.75
N LEU A 195 -9.57 23.58 -3.73
CA LEU A 195 -8.64 23.41 -2.60
C LEU A 195 -7.17 23.41 -3.02
N GLN A 196 -6.80 24.07 -4.12
CA GLN A 196 -5.44 24.04 -4.71
C GLN A 196 -4.27 24.15 -3.72
N LYS A 197 -4.43 24.92 -2.63
CA LYS A 197 -3.38 25.14 -1.62
C LYS A 197 -3.38 24.11 -0.47
N LYS A 198 -4.45 23.33 -0.33
CA LYS A 198 -4.66 22.41 0.80
C LYS A 198 -4.70 20.94 0.39
N ILE A 199 -4.74 20.64 -0.91
CA ILE A 199 -4.80 19.28 -1.41
C ILE A 199 -3.53 18.89 -2.14
N PHE A 200 -2.96 17.77 -1.76
CA PHE A 200 -1.75 17.20 -2.34
C PHE A 200 -2.07 15.81 -2.90
N ILE A 201 -1.83 15.60 -4.19
CA ILE A 201 -2.14 14.35 -4.88
C ILE A 201 -0.83 13.66 -5.24
N TYR A 202 -0.66 12.44 -4.74
CA TYR A 202 0.55 11.65 -4.91
C TYR A 202 0.29 10.43 -5.77
N THR A 203 1.23 10.14 -6.66
CA THR A 203 1.28 8.90 -7.43
C THR A 203 2.64 8.24 -7.26
N GLU A 204 2.70 6.91 -7.23
CA GLU A 204 3.95 6.18 -7.03
C GLU A 204 4.82 6.13 -8.29
N ASP A 205 4.20 6.25 -9.46
CA ASP A 205 4.90 6.12 -10.75
C ASP A 205 4.36 7.07 -11.81
N GLY A 206 5.18 7.31 -12.84
CA GLY A 206 4.82 8.16 -13.97
C GLY A 206 3.64 7.63 -14.77
N TYR A 207 3.47 6.31 -14.87
CA TYR A 207 2.37 5.70 -15.61
C TYR A 207 0.99 6.06 -15.01
N LYS A 208 0.84 5.95 -13.69
CA LYS A 208 -0.40 6.37 -13.00
C LYS A 208 -0.64 7.86 -13.16
N LYS A 209 0.42 8.67 -13.04
CA LYS A 209 0.36 10.11 -13.29
C LYS A 209 -0.16 10.39 -14.71
N ASP A 210 0.41 9.75 -15.73
CA ASP A 210 0.04 9.96 -17.12
C ASP A 210 -1.41 9.52 -17.41
N LEU A 211 -1.86 8.40 -16.81
CA LEU A 211 -3.24 7.95 -16.91
C LEU A 211 -4.24 8.97 -16.35
N ILE A 212 -3.95 9.51 -15.17
CA ILE A 212 -4.85 10.46 -14.51
C ILE A 212 -4.78 11.82 -15.21
N SER A 213 -3.60 12.26 -15.65
CA SER A 213 -3.42 13.54 -16.34
C SER A 213 -4.12 13.63 -17.69
N LYS A 214 -4.38 12.48 -18.35
CA LYS A 214 -5.17 12.42 -19.58
C LYS A 214 -6.64 12.74 -19.37
N GLU A 215 -7.15 12.50 -18.17
CA GLU A 215 -8.57 12.69 -17.82
C GLU A 215 -8.81 14.01 -17.07
N ILE A 216 -7.76 14.60 -16.50
CA ILE A 216 -7.87 15.83 -15.70
C ILE A 216 -6.79 16.81 -16.12
N ASN A 217 -7.22 17.89 -16.74
CA ASN A 217 -6.35 19.01 -17.07
C ASN A 217 -6.05 19.84 -15.82
N ASN A 218 -4.80 20.27 -15.65
CA ASN A 218 -4.34 21.20 -14.60
C ASN A 218 -4.12 20.64 -13.20
N VAL A 219 -4.24 19.34 -12.93
CA VAL A 219 -3.91 18.78 -11.62
C VAL A 219 -2.39 18.65 -11.46
N LYS A 220 -1.85 19.29 -10.43
CA LYS A 220 -0.44 19.14 -10.06
C LYS A 220 -0.22 17.88 -9.24
N PHE A 221 0.30 16.84 -9.89
CA PHE A 221 0.68 15.62 -9.21
C PHE A 221 2.09 15.73 -8.64
N VAL A 222 2.25 15.12 -7.47
CA VAL A 222 3.56 14.95 -6.84
C VAL A 222 3.94 13.48 -6.88
N ASN A 223 5.08 13.15 -7.44
CA ASN A 223 5.60 11.79 -7.39
C ASN A 223 5.98 11.46 -5.94
N THR A 224 5.57 10.29 -5.48
CA THR A 224 5.99 9.76 -4.18
C THR A 224 6.37 8.30 -4.34
N THR A 225 7.23 7.84 -3.48
CA THR A 225 7.54 6.43 -3.35
C THR A 225 6.65 5.78 -2.29
N THR A 226 6.73 4.46 -2.19
CA THR A 226 6.14 3.71 -1.09
C THR A 226 6.68 4.23 0.24
N PRO A 227 5.85 4.49 1.26
CA PRO A 227 6.31 5.00 2.55
C PRO A 227 7.01 3.90 3.35
N ILE A 228 8.29 3.73 3.11
CA ILE A 228 9.20 2.87 3.85
C ILE A 228 10.26 3.78 4.46
N PHE A 229 10.32 3.84 5.78
CA PHE A 229 11.22 4.71 6.50
C PHE A 229 12.32 3.96 7.25
N ASN A 230 12.17 2.66 7.44
CA ASN A 230 13.17 1.79 8.06
C ASN A 230 14.10 1.18 7.01
N PHE A 231 15.37 1.49 7.14
CA PHE A 231 16.45 0.99 6.30
C PHE A 231 17.38 0.12 7.12
N PHE A 232 17.52 -1.15 6.72
CA PHE A 232 18.43 -2.09 7.36
C PHE A 232 19.77 -2.10 6.64
N LYS A 233 20.86 -1.92 7.38
CA LYS A 233 22.23 -1.97 6.85
C LYS A 233 22.80 -3.36 7.07
N ARG A 234 23.21 -4.01 5.99
CA ARG A 234 23.87 -5.32 6.05
C ARG A 234 25.36 -5.17 6.33
N SER A 235 25.84 -5.99 7.25
CA SER A 235 27.26 -6.30 7.35
C SER A 235 27.64 -7.25 6.20
N ILE A 236 28.83 -7.15 5.70
CA ILE A 236 29.38 -8.09 4.71
C ILE A 236 29.59 -9.42 5.43
N THR A 237 28.77 -10.42 5.11
CA THR A 237 28.97 -11.81 5.55
C THR A 237 28.88 -12.69 4.31
N THR A 238 29.99 -13.27 3.92
CA THR A 238 30.17 -13.94 2.62
C THR A 238 29.92 -15.43 2.62
N SER A 239 29.65 -16.08 3.77
CA SER A 239 29.71 -17.54 3.85
C SER A 239 28.40 -18.28 3.56
N ASN A 240 27.22 -17.68 3.76
CA ASN A 240 25.94 -18.37 3.59
C ASN A 240 24.90 -17.48 2.91
N HIS A 241 24.59 -17.77 1.64
CA HIS A 241 23.55 -17.05 0.91
C HIS A 241 22.18 -17.67 1.15
N THR A 242 21.18 -16.82 1.38
CA THR A 242 19.77 -17.20 1.49
C THR A 242 18.99 -16.62 0.33
N ILE A 243 18.40 -17.49 -0.46
CA ILE A 243 17.48 -17.12 -1.55
C ILE A 243 16.08 -17.00 -0.96
N GLY A 244 15.47 -15.82 -1.10
CA GLY A 244 14.17 -15.52 -0.53
C GLY A 244 13.03 -15.51 -1.54
N PHE A 245 11.88 -16.05 -1.13
CA PHE A 245 10.60 -15.92 -1.82
C PHE A 245 9.56 -15.52 -0.79
N ILE A 246 9.13 -14.26 -0.81
CA ILE A 246 8.20 -13.74 0.20
C ILE A 246 6.98 -13.12 -0.47
N GLY A 247 5.80 -13.36 0.08
CA GLY A 247 4.56 -12.70 -0.28
C GLY A 247 3.39 -13.66 -0.49
N GLU A 248 2.35 -13.19 -1.14
CA GLU A 248 1.20 -14.03 -1.48
C GLU A 248 1.57 -15.07 -2.54
N ALA A 249 1.12 -16.31 -2.35
CA ALA A 249 1.25 -17.39 -3.33
C ALA A 249 0.37 -17.10 -4.55
N ARG A 250 0.93 -16.46 -5.56
CA ARG A 250 0.23 -16.12 -6.82
C ARG A 250 1.02 -16.63 -8.03
N ALA A 251 0.33 -17.23 -8.98
CA ALA A 251 0.93 -17.70 -10.23
C ALA A 251 1.62 -16.56 -11.00
N ASN A 252 0.97 -15.39 -11.11
CA ASN A 252 1.55 -14.22 -11.80
C ASN A 252 2.75 -13.57 -11.08
N LYS A 253 3.04 -13.98 -9.84
CA LYS A 253 4.27 -13.62 -9.11
C LYS A 253 5.35 -14.69 -9.22
N GLY A 254 5.12 -15.72 -10.03
CA GLY A 254 6.09 -16.79 -10.28
C GLY A 254 6.14 -17.86 -9.19
N PHE A 255 5.12 -17.93 -8.29
CA PHE A 255 5.11 -18.91 -7.20
C PHE A 255 5.26 -20.36 -7.73
N ASN A 256 4.61 -20.67 -8.86
CA ASN A 256 4.65 -22.00 -9.46
C ASN A 256 6.03 -22.40 -10.01
N ASN A 257 6.94 -21.45 -10.17
CA ASN A 257 8.29 -21.68 -10.68
C ASN A 257 9.32 -21.99 -9.56
N ILE A 258 8.97 -21.76 -8.30
CA ILE A 258 9.90 -21.89 -7.16
C ILE A 258 10.47 -23.30 -7.04
N PRO A 259 9.69 -24.41 -7.10
CA PRO A 259 10.26 -25.75 -6.98
C PRO A 259 11.30 -26.07 -8.07
N ASN A 260 11.00 -25.67 -9.31
CA ASN A 260 11.91 -25.92 -10.44
C ASN A 260 13.20 -25.10 -10.31
N LEU A 261 13.12 -23.87 -9.86
CA LEU A 261 14.32 -23.04 -9.60
C LEU A 261 15.16 -23.64 -8.47
N ILE A 262 14.55 -24.10 -7.38
CA ILE A 262 15.27 -24.81 -6.30
C ILE A 262 16.00 -26.03 -6.83
N ASN A 263 15.36 -26.86 -7.65
CA ASN A 263 15.97 -28.06 -8.24
C ASN A 263 17.17 -27.70 -9.13
N LEU A 264 17.08 -26.63 -9.96
CA LEU A 264 18.20 -26.16 -10.78
C LEU A 264 19.38 -25.67 -9.94
N LEU A 265 19.12 -25.08 -8.78
CA LEU A 265 20.15 -24.57 -7.88
C LEU A 265 20.74 -25.65 -6.97
N SER A 266 19.97 -26.66 -6.57
CA SER A 266 20.42 -27.74 -5.68
C SER A 266 21.43 -28.68 -6.35
N ASN A 267 21.50 -28.72 -7.68
CA ASN A 267 22.45 -29.53 -8.44
C ASN A 267 23.84 -28.90 -8.56
N LYS A 268 24.12 -27.81 -7.82
CA LYS A 268 25.39 -27.07 -7.91
C LYS A 268 26.20 -27.18 -6.61
N GLU A 269 27.51 -26.96 -6.68
CA GLU A 269 28.44 -27.14 -5.56
C GLU A 269 28.24 -26.17 -4.39
N VAL A 270 27.52 -25.04 -4.58
CA VAL A 270 27.34 -24.03 -3.54
C VAL A 270 26.15 -24.39 -2.64
N LYS A 271 26.40 -24.54 -1.34
CA LYS A 271 25.32 -24.75 -0.36
C LYS A 271 24.48 -23.47 -0.20
N LEU A 272 23.22 -23.51 -0.63
CA LEU A 272 22.26 -22.41 -0.57
C LEU A 272 21.16 -22.69 0.45
N ASN A 273 20.75 -21.66 1.17
CA ASN A 273 19.55 -21.70 1.99
C ASN A 273 18.38 -21.08 1.20
N PHE A 274 17.18 -21.65 1.39
CA PHE A 274 15.95 -21.15 0.79
C PHE A 274 14.96 -20.75 1.89
N LEU A 275 14.48 -19.54 1.85
CA LEU A 275 13.47 -19.03 2.76
C LEU A 275 12.20 -18.67 1.97
N ILE A 276 11.16 -19.47 2.15
CA ILE A 276 9.92 -19.35 1.40
C ILE A 276 8.80 -18.99 2.37
N GLN A 277 8.26 -17.77 2.28
CA GLN A 277 7.12 -17.34 3.08
C GLN A 277 5.95 -17.02 2.15
N PHE A 278 4.79 -17.57 2.47
CA PHE A 278 3.53 -17.24 1.80
C PHE A 278 2.35 -17.34 2.77
N SER A 279 1.25 -16.70 2.41
CA SER A 279 0.01 -16.77 3.19
C SER A 279 -1.16 -17.08 2.26
N GLY A 280 -1.74 -18.26 2.47
CA GLY A 280 -2.84 -18.78 1.65
C GLY A 280 -2.39 -19.17 0.25
N THR A 281 -3.14 -20.08 -0.33
CA THR A 281 -3.02 -20.56 -1.70
C THR A 281 -4.38 -20.46 -2.38
N ASP A 282 -4.39 -20.43 -3.70
CA ASP A 282 -5.56 -20.62 -4.54
C ASP A 282 -5.44 -21.95 -5.31
N LYS A 283 -6.44 -22.25 -6.13
CA LYS A 283 -6.47 -23.51 -6.92
C LYS A 283 -5.26 -23.69 -7.84
N GLU A 284 -4.67 -22.57 -8.31
CA GLU A 284 -3.52 -22.58 -9.23
C GLU A 284 -2.20 -22.84 -8.50
N THR A 285 -2.12 -22.51 -7.21
CA THR A 285 -0.87 -22.55 -6.41
C THR A 285 -0.84 -23.63 -5.34
N GLU A 286 -1.97 -24.29 -5.05
CA GLU A 286 -2.10 -25.31 -4.01
C GLU A 286 -1.17 -26.53 -4.26
N LYS A 287 -1.11 -27.00 -5.52
CA LYS A 287 -0.21 -28.10 -5.91
C LYS A 287 1.25 -27.74 -5.69
N THR A 288 1.63 -26.51 -6.03
CA THR A 288 3.00 -26.02 -5.83
C THR A 288 3.36 -25.94 -4.36
N ALA A 289 2.45 -25.48 -3.51
CA ALA A 289 2.66 -25.44 -2.07
C ALA A 289 2.93 -26.85 -1.51
N SER A 290 2.16 -27.87 -1.95
CA SER A 290 2.37 -29.27 -1.54
C SER A 290 3.75 -29.76 -1.97
N ILE A 291 4.19 -29.49 -3.20
CA ILE A 291 5.55 -29.87 -3.68
C ILE A 291 6.63 -29.18 -2.81
N LEU A 292 6.46 -27.90 -2.48
CA LEU A 292 7.42 -27.20 -1.64
C LEU A 292 7.53 -27.81 -0.24
N PHE A 293 6.40 -28.21 0.39
CA PHE A 293 6.43 -28.90 1.67
C PHE A 293 7.15 -30.25 1.59
N GLU A 294 6.96 -31.03 0.52
CA GLU A 294 7.71 -32.27 0.34
C GLU A 294 9.22 -32.03 0.12
N LEU A 295 9.59 -30.99 -0.62
CA LEU A 295 11.00 -30.61 -0.79
C LEU A 295 11.63 -30.21 0.56
N SER A 296 10.91 -29.47 1.40
CA SER A 296 11.43 -29.03 2.70
C SER A 296 11.63 -30.19 3.70
N LYS A 297 10.84 -31.26 3.60
CA LYS A 297 11.06 -32.48 4.40
C LYS A 297 12.34 -33.23 4.02
N LYS A 298 12.76 -33.12 2.76
CA LYS A 298 13.93 -33.81 2.21
C LYS A 298 15.22 -32.99 2.27
N ASN A 299 15.10 -31.67 2.47
CA ASN A 299 16.25 -30.77 2.44
C ASN A 299 16.14 -29.72 3.56
N GLU A 300 16.99 -29.84 4.58
CA GLU A 300 17.06 -28.95 5.73
C GLU A 300 17.35 -27.49 5.41
N ASN A 301 17.96 -27.22 4.23
CA ASN A 301 18.24 -25.86 3.78
C ASN A 301 16.99 -25.14 3.23
N ILE A 302 15.84 -25.82 3.14
CA ILE A 302 14.58 -25.23 2.67
C ILE A 302 13.68 -24.96 3.86
N LYS A 303 13.49 -23.71 4.20
CA LYS A 303 12.60 -23.26 5.27
C LYS A 303 11.31 -22.69 4.69
N ILE A 304 10.16 -23.26 5.06
CA ILE A 304 8.83 -22.80 4.64
C ILE A 304 8.10 -22.17 5.83
N ILE A 305 7.47 -21.03 5.59
CA ILE A 305 6.62 -20.30 6.53
C ILE A 305 5.28 -20.04 5.85
N ASN A 306 4.31 -20.91 6.10
CA ASN A 306 2.96 -20.76 5.55
C ASN A 306 2.05 -20.05 6.55
N LYS A 307 2.30 -18.76 6.75
CA LYS A 307 1.43 -17.89 7.55
C LYS A 307 1.59 -16.45 7.11
N TYR A 308 0.59 -15.63 7.44
CA TYR A 308 0.77 -14.19 7.44
C TYR A 308 1.80 -13.82 8.50
N CYS A 309 2.81 -13.06 8.12
CA CYS A 309 3.78 -12.49 9.05
C CYS A 309 3.36 -11.06 9.40
N ASP A 310 3.39 -10.73 10.68
CA ASP A 310 3.23 -9.35 11.11
C ASP A 310 4.44 -8.49 10.69
N TYR A 311 4.35 -7.18 10.95
CA TYR A 311 5.41 -6.23 10.57
C TYR A 311 6.79 -6.64 11.12
N LYS A 312 6.87 -7.07 12.38
CA LYS A 312 8.14 -7.45 13.02
C LYS A 312 8.69 -8.75 12.45
N GLU A 313 7.85 -9.76 12.32
CA GLU A 313 8.21 -11.05 11.72
C GLU A 313 8.68 -10.88 10.27
N TYR A 314 7.94 -10.08 9.48
CA TYR A 314 8.29 -9.80 8.09
C TYR A 314 9.67 -9.14 7.96
N ARG A 315 9.99 -8.17 8.82
CA ARG A 315 11.30 -7.54 8.88
C ARG A 315 12.41 -8.54 9.19
N GLN A 316 12.21 -9.41 10.20
CA GLN A 316 13.16 -10.46 10.56
C GLN A 316 13.42 -11.46 9.42
N LEU A 317 12.42 -11.72 8.57
CA LEU A 317 12.62 -12.57 7.39
C LEU A 317 13.47 -11.85 6.34
N LEU A 318 13.19 -10.60 6.05
CA LEU A 318 13.97 -9.80 5.09
C LEU A 318 15.44 -9.69 5.48
N GLU A 319 15.72 -9.56 6.77
CA GLU A 319 17.10 -9.51 7.30
C GLU A 319 17.93 -10.77 6.97
N LYS A 320 17.29 -11.93 6.85
CA LYS A 320 17.95 -13.21 6.54
C LYS A 320 18.20 -13.42 5.07
N ILE A 321 17.48 -12.72 4.17
CA ILE A 321 17.53 -12.92 2.73
C ILE A 321 18.66 -12.10 2.14
N THR A 322 19.50 -12.71 1.32
CA THR A 322 20.59 -12.04 0.59
C THR A 322 20.24 -11.75 -0.86
N ILE A 323 19.51 -12.66 -1.50
CA ILE A 323 19.11 -12.57 -2.91
C ILE A 323 17.61 -12.88 -3.03
N MET A 324 16.89 -12.08 -3.80
CA MET A 324 15.45 -12.28 -4.05
C MET A 324 15.15 -12.29 -5.55
N PRO A 325 14.93 -13.47 -6.15
CA PRO A 325 14.47 -13.58 -7.52
C PRO A 325 12.98 -13.28 -7.61
N LEU A 326 12.60 -12.26 -8.39
CA LEU A 326 11.23 -11.82 -8.62
C LEU A 326 10.75 -12.32 -9.98
N MET A 327 10.23 -13.54 -10.02
CA MET A 327 9.80 -14.22 -11.25
C MET A 327 8.41 -13.77 -11.71
N TYR A 328 8.19 -12.45 -11.79
CA TYR A 328 6.89 -11.89 -12.15
C TYR A 328 6.52 -12.14 -13.60
N ASP A 329 5.23 -12.39 -13.83
CA ASP A 329 4.65 -12.33 -15.18
C ASP A 329 4.69 -10.89 -15.69
N THR A 330 5.48 -10.65 -16.75
CA THR A 330 5.70 -9.34 -17.32
C THR A 330 4.47 -8.74 -17.97
N THR A 331 3.52 -9.56 -18.41
CA THR A 331 2.28 -9.09 -19.03
C THR A 331 1.45 -8.24 -18.07
N HIS A 332 1.50 -8.56 -16.77
CA HIS A 332 0.77 -7.87 -15.72
C HIS A 332 1.59 -6.83 -14.94
N MET A 333 2.93 -6.97 -14.94
CA MET A 333 3.82 -6.18 -14.07
C MET A 333 4.59 -5.06 -14.79
N ASN A 334 4.48 -4.94 -16.11
CA ASN A 334 5.24 -3.94 -16.89
C ASN A 334 5.01 -2.49 -16.45
N ASN A 335 3.85 -2.20 -15.88
CA ASN A 335 3.41 -0.84 -15.57
C ASN A 335 3.08 -0.64 -14.07
N THR A 336 3.48 -1.59 -13.20
CA THR A 336 3.18 -1.50 -11.76
C THR A 336 4.44 -1.58 -10.92
N ASN A 337 4.44 -0.85 -9.81
CA ASN A 337 5.45 -0.98 -8.78
C ASN A 337 5.19 -2.21 -7.91
N SER A 338 6.23 -2.74 -7.30
CA SER A 338 6.15 -3.85 -6.37
C SER A 338 6.62 -3.43 -4.98
N GLY A 339 5.75 -3.55 -3.97
CA GLY A 339 6.12 -3.28 -2.58
C GLY A 339 7.30 -4.14 -2.10
N ILE A 340 7.41 -5.38 -2.62
CA ILE A 340 8.53 -6.28 -2.30
C ILE A 340 9.86 -5.70 -2.79
N VAL A 341 9.90 -5.04 -3.95
CA VAL A 341 11.15 -4.42 -4.44
C VAL A 341 11.60 -3.31 -3.51
N TYR A 342 10.70 -2.47 -3.05
CA TYR A 342 11.03 -1.44 -2.06
C TYR A 342 11.53 -2.06 -0.75
N SER A 343 10.91 -3.17 -0.30
CA SER A 343 11.39 -3.92 0.86
C SER A 343 12.80 -4.51 0.63
N CYS A 344 13.08 -5.00 -0.57
CA CYS A 344 14.43 -5.48 -0.92
C CYS A 344 15.45 -4.34 -0.87
N ILE A 345 15.14 -3.20 -1.49
CA ILE A 345 16.05 -2.05 -1.51
C ILE A 345 16.32 -1.54 -0.09
N SER A 346 15.27 -1.37 0.73
CA SER A 346 15.43 -0.89 2.11
C SER A 346 16.19 -1.85 3.02
N ASN A 347 16.33 -3.12 2.63
CA ASN A 347 17.08 -4.15 3.35
C ASN A 347 18.37 -4.57 2.62
N GLU A 348 18.82 -3.81 1.62
CA GLU A 348 20.04 -4.08 0.85
C GLU A 348 20.09 -5.49 0.25
N ILE A 349 18.93 -6.04 -0.14
CA ILE A 349 18.81 -7.35 -0.77
C ILE A 349 19.05 -7.21 -2.26
N VAL A 350 19.95 -8.05 -2.82
CA VAL A 350 20.17 -8.11 -4.26
C VAL A 350 18.95 -8.74 -4.94
N THR A 351 18.46 -8.12 -6.01
CA THR A 351 17.26 -8.61 -6.71
C THR A 351 17.56 -9.10 -8.11
N ILE A 352 16.78 -10.09 -8.58
CA ILE A 352 16.71 -10.46 -9.99
C ILE A 352 15.28 -10.17 -10.45
N ILE A 353 15.14 -9.36 -11.48
CA ILE A 353 13.86 -8.86 -11.97
C ILE A 353 13.63 -9.25 -13.43
N PRO A 354 12.40 -9.32 -13.92
CA PRO A 354 12.14 -9.47 -15.35
C PRO A 354 12.63 -8.26 -16.16
N PRO A 355 13.09 -8.45 -17.40
CA PRO A 355 13.74 -7.39 -18.20
C PRO A 355 12.83 -6.19 -18.51
N ASN A 356 11.52 -6.39 -18.62
CA ASN A 356 10.55 -5.35 -19.01
C ASN A 356 10.03 -4.49 -17.84
N CYS A 357 10.55 -4.66 -16.63
CA CYS A 357 10.09 -3.93 -15.44
C CYS A 357 10.67 -2.50 -15.37
N LYS A 358 10.30 -1.64 -16.32
CA LYS A 358 10.86 -0.28 -16.50
C LYS A 358 10.79 0.60 -15.24
N TYR A 359 9.71 0.50 -14.46
CA TYR A 359 9.53 1.33 -13.26
C TYR A 359 10.39 0.85 -12.09
N LEU A 360 10.62 -0.47 -11.98
CA LEU A 360 11.50 -1.01 -10.94
C LEU A 360 12.95 -0.60 -11.17
N LYS A 361 13.39 -0.56 -12.43
CA LYS A 361 14.75 -0.13 -12.81
C LYS A 361 15.07 1.31 -12.43
N LYS A 362 14.06 2.20 -12.33
CA LYS A 362 14.28 3.60 -11.96
C LYS A 362 14.72 3.79 -10.51
N ILE A 363 14.41 2.86 -9.64
CA ILE A 363 14.74 2.93 -8.21
C ILE A 363 15.94 2.08 -7.83
N LEU A 364 16.41 1.22 -8.74
CA LEU A 364 17.54 0.35 -8.55
C LEU A 364 18.81 1.00 -9.16
N ALA A 365 19.91 1.01 -8.42
CA ALA A 365 21.19 1.44 -8.95
C ALA A 365 21.72 0.40 -9.95
N THR A 366 22.49 0.85 -10.93
CA THR A 366 23.18 -0.04 -11.87
C THR A 366 24.02 -1.06 -11.09
N ASN A 367 24.01 -2.32 -11.52
CA ASN A 367 24.69 -3.44 -10.86
C ASN A 367 24.20 -3.76 -9.42
N SER A 368 23.04 -3.27 -9.00
CA SER A 368 22.36 -3.73 -7.77
C SER A 368 21.36 -4.87 -8.03
N TYR A 369 21.14 -5.20 -9.30
CA TYR A 369 20.18 -6.20 -9.75
C TYR A 369 20.67 -6.89 -11.03
N MET A 370 20.05 -8.02 -11.35
CA MET A 370 20.17 -8.71 -12.64
C MET A 370 18.81 -8.83 -13.31
N GLU A 371 18.78 -9.08 -14.62
CA GLU A 371 17.55 -9.32 -15.37
C GLU A 371 17.48 -10.78 -15.83
N SER A 372 16.31 -11.41 -15.67
CA SER A 372 16.06 -12.79 -16.10
C SER A 372 14.63 -12.96 -16.58
N ASP A 373 14.46 -13.77 -17.61
CA ASP A 373 13.17 -14.11 -18.23
C ASP A 373 12.86 -15.63 -18.23
N THR A 374 13.89 -16.47 -18.02
CA THR A 374 13.77 -17.92 -17.96
C THR A 374 14.30 -18.47 -16.64
N LEU A 375 13.82 -19.64 -16.21
CA LEU A 375 14.33 -20.30 -15.00
C LEU A 375 15.83 -20.58 -15.05
N LEU A 376 16.33 -20.93 -16.23
CA LEU A 376 17.76 -21.15 -16.43
C LEU A 376 18.54 -19.86 -16.21
N SER A 377 18.13 -18.75 -16.82
CA SER A 377 18.78 -17.45 -16.63
C SER A 377 18.70 -16.97 -15.17
N TYR A 378 17.58 -17.22 -14.45
CA TYR A 378 17.51 -16.96 -13.00
C TYR A 378 18.56 -17.76 -12.23
N SER A 379 18.70 -19.06 -12.53
CA SER A 379 19.70 -19.92 -11.88
C SER A 379 21.14 -19.49 -12.17
N GLU A 380 21.46 -19.11 -13.41
CA GLU A 380 22.77 -18.63 -13.82
C GLU A 380 23.10 -17.29 -13.14
N ASN A 381 22.14 -16.35 -13.12
CA ASN A 381 22.31 -15.05 -12.50
C ASN A 381 22.45 -15.15 -10.98
N ILE A 382 21.75 -16.06 -10.29
CA ILE A 382 21.95 -16.32 -8.87
C ILE A 382 23.41 -16.73 -8.61
N ASN A 383 23.94 -17.67 -9.39
CA ASN A 383 25.34 -18.11 -9.23
C ASN A 383 26.34 -16.99 -9.54
N TYR A 384 26.08 -16.18 -10.57
CA TYR A 384 26.89 -15.02 -10.88
C TYR A 384 26.90 -13.98 -9.75
N ILE A 385 25.73 -13.69 -9.18
CA ILE A 385 25.60 -12.79 -8.03
C ILE A 385 26.39 -13.34 -6.84
N ILE A 386 26.29 -14.63 -6.53
CA ILE A 386 27.00 -15.26 -5.41
C ILE A 386 28.51 -15.08 -5.57
N LYS A 387 29.05 -15.37 -6.75
CA LYS A 387 30.47 -15.21 -7.05
C LYS A 387 30.95 -13.75 -6.96
N ASN A 388 30.07 -12.78 -7.13
CA ASN A 388 30.37 -11.35 -7.15
C ASN A 388 29.58 -10.59 -6.08
N TYR A 389 29.21 -11.25 -4.98
CA TYR A 389 28.21 -10.74 -4.03
C TYR A 389 28.59 -9.39 -3.44
N ASP A 390 29.84 -9.17 -3.09
CA ASP A 390 30.31 -7.92 -2.47
C ASP A 390 30.07 -6.71 -3.40
N ASN A 391 30.28 -6.88 -4.69
CA ASN A 391 30.01 -5.83 -5.68
C ASN A 391 28.50 -5.52 -5.78
N PHE A 392 27.67 -6.57 -5.84
CA PHE A 392 26.21 -6.41 -5.86
C PHE A 392 25.69 -5.78 -4.57
N LEU A 393 26.19 -6.20 -3.40
CA LEU A 393 25.83 -5.62 -2.10
C LEU A 393 26.22 -4.14 -2.02
N PHE A 394 27.43 -3.78 -2.49
CA PHE A 394 27.87 -2.39 -2.53
C PHE A 394 26.89 -1.52 -3.36
N ASN A 395 26.43 -2.00 -4.51
CA ASN A 395 25.47 -1.28 -5.34
C ASN A 395 24.04 -1.31 -4.76
N SER A 396 23.65 -2.39 -4.06
CA SER A 396 22.38 -2.45 -3.31
C SER A 396 22.37 -1.43 -2.18
N LYS A 397 23.49 -1.19 -1.50
CA LYS A 397 23.65 -0.09 -0.52
C LYS A 397 23.46 1.28 -1.18
N LYS A 398 23.97 1.49 -2.40
CA LYS A 398 23.67 2.74 -3.16
C LYS A 398 22.21 2.89 -3.48
N SER A 399 21.52 1.81 -3.90
CA SER A 399 20.07 1.83 -4.12
C SER A 399 19.31 2.21 -2.85
N SER A 400 19.70 1.62 -1.71
CA SER A 400 19.09 1.88 -0.41
C SER A 400 19.26 3.34 0.01
N ASN A 401 20.47 3.90 -0.11
CA ASN A 401 20.76 5.30 0.22
C ASN A 401 19.99 6.27 -0.70
N ASN A 402 19.91 5.97 -2.01
CA ASN A 402 19.15 6.78 -2.96
C ASN A 402 17.65 6.75 -2.63
N LEU A 403 17.10 5.57 -2.32
CA LEU A 403 15.71 5.45 -1.92
C LEU A 403 15.43 6.19 -0.62
N ALA A 404 16.30 6.06 0.39
CA ALA A 404 16.19 6.79 1.65
C ALA A 404 16.16 8.30 1.41
N LYS A 405 17.05 8.82 0.58
CA LYS A 405 17.07 10.24 0.18
C LYS A 405 15.76 10.66 -0.48
N ILE A 406 15.29 9.89 -1.49
CA ILE A 406 14.02 10.17 -2.18
C ILE A 406 12.84 10.20 -1.19
N ILE A 407 12.81 9.32 -0.20
CA ILE A 407 11.73 9.25 0.78
C ILE A 407 11.82 10.39 1.80
N HIS A 408 12.99 10.61 2.40
CA HIS A 408 13.17 11.62 3.45
C HIS A 408 13.09 13.05 2.92
N GLU A 409 13.57 13.29 1.70
CA GLU A 409 13.44 14.57 1.00
C GLU A 409 12.16 14.65 0.17
N GLY A 410 11.38 13.55 0.14
CA GLY A 410 10.20 13.40 -0.69
C GLY A 410 9.07 14.35 -0.31
N ALA A 411 8.26 14.67 -1.31
CA ALA A 411 7.20 15.66 -1.21
C ALA A 411 6.17 15.35 -0.11
N ILE A 412 5.89 14.09 0.20
CA ILE A 412 4.92 13.74 1.25
C ILE A 412 5.46 14.14 2.64
N VAL A 413 6.73 13.90 2.90
CA VAL A 413 7.39 14.28 4.16
C VAL A 413 7.49 15.79 4.26
N SER A 414 7.93 16.45 3.20
CA SER A 414 8.06 17.91 3.14
C SER A 414 6.70 18.58 3.36
N ASN A 415 5.65 18.12 2.71
CA ASN A 415 4.32 18.73 2.79
C ASN A 415 3.64 18.50 4.14
N ILE A 416 3.89 17.36 4.82
CA ILE A 416 3.39 17.12 6.18
C ILE A 416 4.14 17.99 7.21
N ASN A 417 5.44 18.18 7.03
CA ASN A 417 6.25 19.01 7.93
C ASN A 417 6.00 20.54 7.77
N LEU A 418 5.54 21.00 6.60
CA LEU A 418 5.15 22.38 6.35
C LEU A 418 3.85 22.75 7.05
#